data_d26c86434bae8ea2f08cbcc40cd73ffb
#
_entry.id   d26c86434bae8ea2f08cbcc40cd73ffb
#
_cell.length_a   1.000
_cell.length_b   1.000
_cell.length_c   1.000
_cell.angle_alpha   90.00
_cell.angle_beta   90.00
_cell.angle_gamma   90.00
#
_symmetry.space_group_name_H-M   'P 1'
#
loop_
_entity.id
_entity.type
_entity.pdbx_description
1 polymer ?
#
loop_
_entity_poly.entity_id
_entity_poly.type
_entity_poly.pdbx_seq_one_letter_code
_entity_poly.pdbx_strand_id
1 'polypeptide(L)'
;MEQNLWNQLWKEHDRAKDLLTFASSHTPEIPSKSSQKNPGYASGPDPAYDKRKLTGMILGPVLFLSIMLFFNPNGLSEAGLAILASTAWIATWWITEAIPIPATSLLPLILFPLTGGLKGDLTASAYGDNTIFLFMGGFLIALTMQKWHLHKRIALFIISAIGTSTERIVLGFMIATGFLSMWISNTATAMMMVPIGLAVIYQVSEQLDMKQEGMAQFNFGKAIMLGIAYSASIGGLATLIGTPPNTIFAAVVNELYGIEISFARWMMFGVPLTVLLFIRLLVLPCENGISDECERTARRERGD
;
A
#
# COMPACT_ATOMS: atom_id res chain seq x y z
N MET A 1 37.36 29.14 1.87
CA MET A 1 36.00 29.43 1.39
C MET A 1 35.34 28.17 0.81
N GLU A 2 36.07 27.29 0.15
CA GLU A 2 35.54 26.05 -0.45
C GLU A 2 35.03 24.98 0.56
N GLN A 3 35.70 24.81 1.70
CA GLN A 3 35.26 23.84 2.72
C GLN A 3 33.88 24.14 3.33
N ASN A 4 33.48 25.41 3.38
CA ASN A 4 32.17 25.80 3.90
C ASN A 4 31.03 25.46 2.90
N LEU A 5 31.30 25.56 1.60
CA LEU A 5 30.32 25.22 0.56
C LEU A 5 30.08 23.72 0.51
N TRP A 6 31.16 22.93 0.65
CA TRP A 6 31.09 21.48 0.66
C TRP A 6 30.33 20.94 1.87
N ASN A 7 30.54 21.52 3.04
CA ASN A 7 29.80 21.19 4.25
C ASN A 7 28.30 21.62 4.19
N GLN A 8 27.98 22.70 3.48
CA GLN A 8 26.60 23.08 3.23
C GLN A 8 25.91 22.12 2.27
N LEU A 9 26.56 21.72 1.19
CA LEU A 9 26.04 20.73 0.24
C LEU A 9 25.77 19.37 0.89
N TRP A 10 26.65 18.92 1.76
CA TRP A 10 26.45 17.69 2.52
C TRP A 10 25.29 17.80 3.53
N LYS A 11 25.13 18.93 4.20
CA LYS A 11 23.96 19.17 5.07
C LYS A 11 22.64 19.18 4.31
N GLU A 12 22.60 19.76 3.12
CA GLU A 12 21.40 19.72 2.28
C GLU A 12 21.15 18.33 1.68
N HIS A 13 22.21 17.58 1.35
CA HIS A 13 22.12 16.18 0.95
C HIS A 13 21.57 15.31 2.08
N ASP A 14 22.04 15.46 3.32
CA ASP A 14 21.56 14.71 4.47
C ASP A 14 20.09 15.09 4.79
N ARG A 15 19.73 16.37 4.68
CA ARG A 15 18.33 16.81 4.78
C ARG A 15 17.43 16.20 3.71
N ALA A 16 17.91 16.15 2.46
CA ALA A 16 17.17 15.52 1.37
C ALA A 16 17.03 14.01 1.59
N LYS A 17 18.09 13.37 2.10
CA LYS A 17 18.08 11.95 2.48
C LYS A 17 17.13 11.69 3.65
N ASP A 18 17.11 12.54 4.67
CA ASP A 18 16.17 12.45 5.78
C ASP A 18 14.71 12.68 5.32
N LEU A 19 14.47 13.57 4.38
CA LEU A 19 13.15 13.75 3.78
C LEU A 19 12.71 12.55 2.94
N LEU A 20 13.63 11.89 2.25
CA LEU A 20 13.36 10.68 1.47
C LEU A 20 13.21 9.44 2.36
N THR A 21 13.96 9.35 3.46
CA THR A 21 13.79 8.30 4.48
C THR A 21 12.56 8.55 5.35
N PHE A 22 12.15 9.79 5.56
CA PHE A 22 10.90 10.13 6.26
C PHE A 22 9.65 9.56 5.55
N ALA A 23 9.71 9.36 4.25
CA ALA A 23 8.64 8.70 3.50
C ALA A 23 8.61 7.16 3.70
N SER A 24 9.69 6.57 4.26
CA SER A 24 9.82 5.11 4.40
C SER A 24 9.90 4.61 5.86
N SER A 25 10.03 5.48 6.86
CA SER A 25 10.28 5.07 8.24
C SER A 25 9.56 5.93 9.29
N HIS A 26 8.24 5.83 9.37
CA HIS A 26 7.53 6.15 10.62
C HIS A 26 6.66 4.95 11.00
N THR A 27 7.30 3.91 11.51
CA THR A 27 6.69 3.07 12.55
C THR A 27 6.75 3.88 13.85
N PRO A 28 5.61 4.23 14.47
CA PRO A 28 5.65 4.83 15.81
C PRO A 28 6.25 3.79 16.75
N GLU A 29 7.37 4.13 17.37
CA GLU A 29 7.90 3.37 18.51
C GLU A 29 6.84 3.39 19.61
N ILE A 30 6.27 2.22 19.88
CA ILE A 30 5.48 1.98 21.08
C ILE A 30 6.47 2.11 22.25
N PRO A 31 6.27 3.03 23.21
CA PRO A 31 7.15 3.12 24.35
C PRO A 31 7.02 1.83 25.18
N SER A 32 7.94 0.89 25.02
CA SER A 32 8.05 -0.26 25.88
C SER A 32 8.56 0.23 27.25
N LYS A 33 7.68 0.26 28.25
CA LYS A 33 8.07 0.30 29.65
C LYS A 33 8.86 -0.99 29.95
N SER A 34 10.04 -0.79 30.46
CA SER A 34 11.03 -1.78 30.94
C SER A 34 12.15 -2.11 29.96
N SER A 35 13.13 -1.20 29.92
CA SER A 35 14.49 -1.52 29.54
C SER A 35 15.09 -2.44 30.61
N GLN A 36 14.86 -3.75 30.52
CA GLN A 36 15.81 -4.71 31.06
C GLN A 36 16.87 -4.92 29.97
N LYS A 37 18.05 -4.37 30.22
CA LYS A 37 19.27 -4.70 29.47
C LYS A 37 19.49 -6.21 29.56
N ASN A 38 19.16 -6.95 28.50
CA ASN A 38 19.74 -8.25 28.27
C ASN A 38 21.16 -8.05 27.70
N PRO A 39 22.21 -8.43 28.46
CA PRO A 39 23.56 -8.40 27.92
C PRO A 39 23.74 -9.65 27.07
N GLY A 40 23.72 -9.53 25.75
CA GLY A 40 24.10 -10.67 24.94
C GLY A 40 23.75 -10.70 23.45
N TYR A 41 23.11 -9.69 22.90
CA TYR A 41 23.07 -9.56 21.43
C TYR A 41 23.92 -8.37 21.01
N ALA A 42 25.21 -8.66 20.78
CA ALA A 42 26.02 -7.80 19.95
C ALA A 42 25.33 -7.77 18.57
N SER A 43 24.76 -6.62 18.22
CA SER A 43 24.35 -6.34 16.83
C SER A 43 25.62 -6.44 16.00
N GLY A 44 25.84 -7.61 15.38
CA GLY A 44 26.76 -7.72 14.28
C GLY A 44 26.37 -6.68 13.21
N PRO A 45 27.32 -6.13 12.44
CA PRO A 45 26.99 -5.23 11.35
C PRO A 45 25.92 -5.94 10.51
N ASP A 46 24.78 -5.26 10.29
CA ASP A 46 23.74 -5.74 9.39
C ASP A 46 24.44 -6.17 8.09
N PRO A 47 24.22 -7.40 7.60
CA PRO A 47 24.82 -7.82 6.35
C PRO A 47 24.35 -6.83 5.30
N ALA A 48 25.26 -6.01 4.79
CA ALA A 48 24.99 -4.88 3.91
C ALA A 48 24.17 -5.27 2.67
N TYR A 49 24.02 -6.59 2.41
CA TYR A 49 23.21 -7.13 1.32
C TYR A 49 22.66 -8.52 1.66
N ASP A 50 21.33 -8.64 1.68
CA ASP A 50 20.66 -9.95 1.74
C ASP A 50 21.02 -10.79 0.50
N LYS A 51 21.21 -12.09 0.67
CA LYS A 51 21.51 -13.05 -0.43
C LYS A 51 20.52 -12.91 -1.59
N ARG A 52 19.22 -12.67 -1.29
CA ARG A 52 18.17 -12.45 -2.29
C ARG A 52 18.47 -11.21 -3.16
N LYS A 53 18.86 -10.10 -2.54
CA LYS A 53 19.19 -8.84 -3.23
C LYS A 53 20.42 -9.00 -4.11
N LEU A 54 21.45 -9.66 -3.59
CA LEU A 54 22.68 -9.93 -4.34
C LEU A 54 22.44 -10.84 -5.54
N THR A 55 21.65 -11.90 -5.35
CA THR A 55 21.26 -12.81 -6.44
C THR A 55 20.48 -12.05 -7.51
N GLY A 56 19.52 -11.22 -7.13
CA GLY A 56 18.72 -10.41 -8.06
C GLY A 56 19.59 -9.41 -8.84
N MET A 57 20.56 -8.81 -8.16
CA MET A 57 21.48 -7.84 -8.76
C MET A 57 22.28 -8.43 -9.93
N ILE A 58 22.68 -9.69 -9.80
CA ILE A 58 23.42 -10.41 -10.87
C ILE A 58 22.46 -11.01 -11.89
N LEU A 59 21.35 -11.61 -11.43
CA LEU A 59 20.41 -12.34 -12.27
C LEU A 59 19.71 -11.42 -13.29
N GLY A 60 19.38 -10.18 -12.92
CA GLY A 60 18.74 -9.22 -13.83
C GLY A 60 19.54 -8.97 -15.11
N PRO A 61 20.79 -8.46 -14.99
CA PRO A 61 21.66 -8.27 -16.16
C PRO A 61 21.96 -9.56 -16.92
N VAL A 62 22.13 -10.69 -16.23
CA VAL A 62 22.37 -12.00 -16.88
C VAL A 62 21.17 -12.43 -17.73
N LEU A 63 19.94 -12.29 -17.21
CA LEU A 63 18.72 -12.57 -17.98
C LEU A 63 18.61 -11.65 -19.20
N PHE A 64 18.87 -10.36 -19.01
CA PHE A 64 18.86 -9.40 -20.11
C PHE A 64 19.83 -9.83 -21.22
N LEU A 65 21.08 -10.11 -20.90
CA LEU A 65 22.07 -10.55 -21.87
C LEU A 65 21.71 -11.89 -22.50
N SER A 66 21.19 -12.84 -21.72
CA SER A 66 20.78 -14.15 -22.22
C SER A 66 19.65 -14.01 -23.24
N ILE A 67 18.66 -13.16 -22.99
CA ILE A 67 17.55 -12.92 -23.92
C ILE A 67 18.06 -12.23 -25.18
N MET A 68 18.89 -11.19 -25.04
CA MET A 68 19.43 -10.46 -26.19
C MET A 68 20.32 -11.33 -27.09
N LEU A 69 21.05 -12.30 -26.53
CA LEU A 69 22.01 -13.10 -27.29
C LEU A 69 21.44 -14.42 -27.81
N PHE A 70 20.54 -15.06 -27.08
CA PHE A 70 20.08 -16.42 -27.37
C PHE A 70 18.62 -16.53 -27.75
N PHE A 71 17.79 -15.51 -27.47
CA PHE A 71 16.37 -15.57 -27.72
C PHE A 71 16.02 -14.80 -28.99
N ASN A 72 15.79 -15.49 -30.08
CA ASN A 72 15.40 -14.88 -31.36
C ASN A 72 14.19 -15.62 -31.98
N PRO A 73 12.98 -15.42 -31.40
CA PRO A 73 11.78 -16.06 -31.92
C PRO A 73 11.32 -15.43 -33.24
N ASN A 74 10.85 -16.27 -34.17
CA ASN A 74 10.29 -15.80 -35.42
C ASN A 74 9.07 -14.90 -35.19
N GLY A 75 9.11 -13.67 -35.72
CA GLY A 75 8.02 -12.70 -35.63
C GLY A 75 8.19 -11.61 -34.54
N LEU A 76 9.22 -11.64 -33.71
CA LEU A 76 9.54 -10.57 -32.78
C LEU A 76 10.53 -9.59 -33.43
N SER A 77 10.19 -8.29 -33.40
CA SER A 77 11.11 -7.25 -33.90
C SER A 77 12.30 -7.07 -32.95
N GLU A 78 13.42 -6.54 -33.43
CA GLU A 78 14.59 -6.23 -32.61
C GLU A 78 14.24 -5.29 -31.43
N ALA A 79 13.40 -4.28 -31.69
CA ALA A 79 12.89 -3.38 -30.66
C ALA A 79 12.04 -4.14 -29.61
N GLY A 80 11.18 -5.05 -30.06
CA GLY A 80 10.39 -5.90 -29.17
C GLY A 80 11.25 -6.82 -28.32
N LEU A 81 12.33 -7.38 -28.87
CA LEU A 81 13.29 -8.19 -28.13
C LEU A 81 14.02 -7.36 -27.07
N ALA A 82 14.46 -6.15 -27.41
CA ALA A 82 15.10 -5.23 -26.49
C ALA A 82 14.20 -4.83 -25.32
N ILE A 83 12.91 -4.56 -25.59
CA ILE A 83 11.91 -4.27 -24.56
C ILE A 83 11.70 -5.49 -23.65
N LEU A 84 11.55 -6.68 -24.22
CA LEU A 84 11.36 -7.93 -23.48
C LEU A 84 12.55 -8.19 -22.54
N ALA A 85 13.78 -8.09 -23.05
CA ALA A 85 15.00 -8.28 -22.27
C ALA A 85 15.10 -7.26 -21.13
N SER A 86 14.85 -5.98 -21.42
CA SER A 86 14.85 -4.91 -20.41
C SER A 86 13.78 -5.12 -19.35
N THR A 87 12.59 -5.55 -19.75
CA THR A 87 11.48 -5.86 -18.82
C THR A 87 11.84 -7.03 -17.91
N ALA A 88 12.48 -8.07 -18.41
CA ALA A 88 12.93 -9.19 -17.58
C ALA A 88 13.96 -8.76 -16.53
N TRP A 89 14.88 -7.86 -16.87
CA TRP A 89 15.81 -7.27 -15.90
C TRP A 89 15.09 -6.44 -14.83
N ILE A 90 14.23 -5.51 -15.25
CA ILE A 90 13.48 -4.64 -14.36
C ILE A 90 12.59 -5.46 -13.41
N ALA A 91 11.86 -6.46 -13.94
CA ALA A 91 11.01 -7.35 -13.15
C ALA A 91 11.82 -8.15 -12.12
N THR A 92 13.00 -8.66 -12.50
CA THR A 92 13.89 -9.37 -11.59
C THR A 92 14.34 -8.49 -10.43
N TRP A 93 14.76 -7.25 -10.72
CA TRP A 93 15.17 -6.31 -9.69
C TRP A 93 14.00 -5.83 -8.82
N TRP A 94 12.81 -5.74 -9.38
CA TRP A 94 11.62 -5.37 -8.63
C TRP A 94 11.20 -6.47 -7.65
N ILE A 95 11.19 -7.73 -8.09
CA ILE A 95 10.80 -8.88 -7.25
C ILE A 95 11.84 -9.15 -6.15
N THR A 96 13.12 -8.99 -6.46
CA THR A 96 14.22 -9.25 -5.52
C THR A 96 14.57 -8.05 -4.65
N GLU A 97 14.04 -6.86 -4.97
CA GLU A 97 14.44 -5.58 -4.37
C GLU A 97 15.96 -5.39 -4.38
N ALA A 98 16.61 -5.77 -5.50
CA ALA A 98 18.05 -5.67 -5.67
C ALA A 98 18.57 -4.24 -5.43
N ILE A 99 17.81 -3.24 -5.89
CA ILE A 99 17.94 -1.82 -5.55
C ILE A 99 16.57 -1.29 -5.10
N PRO A 100 16.48 -0.10 -4.48
CA PRO A 100 15.19 0.48 -4.09
C PRO A 100 14.23 0.57 -5.27
N ILE A 101 12.97 0.18 -5.06
CA ILE A 101 11.92 0.16 -6.09
C ILE A 101 11.83 1.47 -6.90
N PRO A 102 11.90 2.68 -6.28
CA PRO A 102 11.91 3.93 -7.05
C PRO A 102 13.09 4.05 -8.02
N ALA A 103 14.25 3.53 -7.66
CA ALA A 103 15.40 3.51 -8.56
C ALA A 103 15.22 2.50 -9.69
N THR A 104 14.68 1.31 -9.40
CA THR A 104 14.34 0.31 -10.41
C THR A 104 13.33 0.86 -11.42
N SER A 105 12.36 1.64 -10.97
CA SER A 105 11.34 2.23 -11.84
C SER A 105 11.88 3.28 -12.83
N LEU A 106 13.08 3.80 -12.63
CA LEU A 106 13.75 4.72 -13.57
C LEU A 106 14.61 4.01 -14.62
N LEU A 107 14.86 2.70 -14.50
CA LEU A 107 15.63 1.94 -15.46
C LEU A 107 15.10 2.00 -16.90
N PRO A 108 13.79 2.00 -17.17
CA PRO A 108 13.26 2.13 -18.53
C PRO A 108 13.78 3.37 -19.26
N LEU A 109 13.97 4.51 -18.56
CA LEU A 109 14.51 5.74 -19.15
C LEU A 109 15.89 5.58 -19.75
N ILE A 110 16.66 4.63 -19.23
CA ILE A 110 18.02 4.34 -19.69
C ILE A 110 18.02 3.14 -20.64
N LEU A 111 17.40 2.04 -20.23
CA LEU A 111 17.48 0.78 -20.96
C LEU A 111 16.75 0.83 -22.30
N PHE A 112 15.54 1.40 -22.39
CA PHE A 112 14.80 1.40 -23.63
C PHE A 112 15.47 2.22 -24.75
N PRO A 113 15.95 3.46 -24.51
CA PRO A 113 16.69 4.18 -25.55
C PRO A 113 18.04 3.58 -25.85
N LEU A 114 18.77 3.09 -24.85
CA LEU A 114 20.11 2.53 -25.03
C LEU A 114 20.11 1.25 -25.86
N THR A 115 19.08 0.43 -25.70
CA THR A 115 18.91 -0.84 -26.43
C THR A 115 18.17 -0.69 -27.76
N GLY A 116 17.71 0.50 -28.09
CA GLY A 116 16.93 0.74 -29.31
C GLY A 116 15.48 0.21 -29.22
N GLY A 117 15.01 -0.20 -28.02
CA GLY A 117 13.66 -0.71 -27.83
C GLY A 117 12.59 0.37 -28.02
N LEU A 118 12.83 1.58 -27.49
CA LEU A 118 11.95 2.73 -27.64
C LEU A 118 12.77 4.02 -27.76
N LYS A 119 12.26 5.01 -28.49
CA LYS A 119 12.92 6.32 -28.59
C LYS A 119 12.90 7.04 -27.24
N GLY A 120 13.98 7.80 -26.95
CA GLY A 120 14.15 8.48 -25.67
C GLY A 120 13.06 9.53 -25.38
N ASP A 121 12.58 10.25 -26.39
CA ASP A 121 11.49 11.21 -26.28
C ASP A 121 10.15 10.53 -25.89
N LEU A 122 9.84 9.39 -26.51
CA LEU A 122 8.66 8.59 -26.18
C LEU A 122 8.76 8.00 -24.75
N THR A 123 9.96 7.53 -24.39
CA THR A 123 10.17 6.99 -23.04
C THR A 123 10.03 8.08 -21.99
N ALA A 124 10.62 9.26 -22.22
CA ALA A 124 10.54 10.38 -21.29
C ALA A 124 9.13 10.96 -21.18
N SER A 125 8.38 11.03 -22.28
CA SER A 125 6.98 11.53 -22.28
C SER A 125 6.06 10.64 -21.44
N ALA A 126 6.29 9.34 -21.38
CA ALA A 126 5.54 8.42 -20.52
C ALA A 126 5.69 8.75 -19.02
N TYR A 127 6.84 9.30 -18.61
CA TYR A 127 7.04 9.76 -17.22
C TYR A 127 6.46 11.16 -16.95
N GLY A 128 6.12 11.89 -17.99
CA GLY A 128 5.45 13.20 -17.93
C GLY A 128 3.96 13.16 -18.21
N ASP A 129 3.32 11.98 -18.16
CA ASP A 129 1.89 11.83 -18.40
C ASP A 129 1.04 12.56 -17.35
N ASN A 130 -0.09 13.12 -17.76
CA ASN A 130 -1.04 13.83 -16.89
C ASN A 130 -1.52 12.97 -15.72
N THR A 131 -1.60 11.67 -15.93
CA THR A 131 -2.00 10.69 -14.94
C THR A 131 -1.03 10.64 -13.75
N ILE A 132 0.28 10.78 -14.02
CA ILE A 132 1.32 10.82 -12.98
C ILE A 132 1.18 12.08 -12.13
N PHE A 133 0.90 13.23 -12.77
CA PHE A 133 0.66 14.49 -12.04
C PHE A 133 -0.62 14.44 -11.21
N LEU A 134 -1.68 13.78 -11.70
CA LEU A 134 -2.90 13.54 -10.93
C LEU A 134 -2.59 12.72 -9.65
N PHE A 135 -1.81 11.66 -9.76
CA PHE A 135 -1.35 10.87 -8.61
C PHE A 135 -0.52 11.70 -7.65
N MET A 136 0.44 12.44 -8.16
CA MET A 136 1.30 13.30 -7.34
C MET A 136 0.47 14.29 -6.53
N GLY A 137 -0.52 14.94 -7.16
CA GLY A 137 -1.46 15.82 -6.47
C GLY A 137 -2.25 15.08 -5.37
N GLY A 138 -2.79 13.91 -5.68
CA GLY A 138 -3.49 13.05 -4.72
C GLY A 138 -2.61 12.64 -3.54
N PHE A 139 -1.37 12.25 -3.78
CA PHE A 139 -0.42 11.91 -2.72
C PHE A 139 -0.04 13.10 -1.84
N LEU A 140 0.13 14.29 -2.40
CA LEU A 140 0.39 15.51 -1.61
C LEU A 140 -0.77 15.83 -0.68
N ILE A 141 -2.01 15.69 -1.15
CA ILE A 141 -3.21 15.84 -0.31
C ILE A 141 -3.23 14.77 0.78
N ALA A 142 -2.97 13.51 0.43
CA ALA A 142 -2.93 12.39 1.38
C ALA A 142 -1.86 12.59 2.46
N LEU A 143 -0.65 12.99 2.10
CA LEU A 143 0.45 13.31 3.02
C LEU A 143 0.09 14.47 3.96
N THR A 144 -0.59 15.49 3.44
CA THR A 144 -1.07 16.62 4.25
C THR A 144 -2.12 16.15 5.26
N MET A 145 -3.07 15.32 4.84
CA MET A 145 -4.04 14.68 5.73
C MET A 145 -3.37 13.85 6.83
N GLN A 146 -2.31 13.11 6.49
CA GLN A 146 -1.53 12.32 7.45
C GLN A 146 -0.80 13.22 8.45
N LYS A 147 -0.10 14.23 7.97
CA LYS A 147 0.66 15.17 8.80
C LYS A 147 -0.21 15.85 9.87
N TRP A 148 -1.42 16.24 9.53
CA TRP A 148 -2.36 16.91 10.42
C TRP A 148 -3.30 15.96 11.16
N HIS A 149 -3.10 14.65 11.06
CA HIS A 149 -3.93 13.62 11.68
C HIS A 149 -5.44 13.73 11.35
N LEU A 150 -5.78 14.35 10.21
CA LEU A 150 -7.17 14.53 9.79
C LEU A 150 -7.85 13.17 9.55
N HIS A 151 -7.12 12.22 8.96
CA HIS A 151 -7.58 10.84 8.74
C HIS A 151 -8.04 10.17 10.04
N LYS A 152 -7.31 10.36 11.16
CA LYS A 152 -7.71 9.81 12.47
C LYS A 152 -9.01 10.42 12.98
N ARG A 153 -9.18 11.74 12.82
CA ARG A 153 -10.41 12.43 13.22
C ARG A 153 -11.60 11.95 12.42
N ILE A 154 -11.45 11.81 11.09
CA ILE A 154 -12.50 11.28 10.20
C ILE A 154 -12.85 9.85 10.60
N ALA A 155 -11.86 8.97 10.79
CA ALA A 155 -12.09 7.58 11.21
C ALA A 155 -12.85 7.49 12.51
N LEU A 156 -12.40 8.20 13.57
CA LEU A 156 -13.04 8.19 14.87
C LEU A 156 -14.47 8.78 14.82
N PHE A 157 -14.68 9.84 14.02
CA PHE A 157 -15.99 10.41 13.81
C PHE A 157 -16.96 9.38 13.18
N ILE A 158 -16.54 8.70 12.11
CA ILE A 158 -17.36 7.68 11.45
C ILE A 158 -17.67 6.53 12.41
N ILE A 159 -16.66 6.01 13.13
CA ILE A 159 -16.84 4.92 14.08
C ILE A 159 -17.81 5.33 15.20
N SER A 160 -17.65 6.53 15.76
CA SER A 160 -18.53 7.03 16.82
C SER A 160 -19.99 7.24 16.35
N ALA A 161 -20.18 7.66 15.11
CA ALA A 161 -21.52 7.89 14.53
C ALA A 161 -22.29 6.59 14.25
N ILE A 162 -21.59 5.47 14.00
CA ILE A 162 -22.22 4.17 13.69
C ILE A 162 -22.70 3.47 14.96
N GLY A 163 -21.99 3.65 16.08
CA GLY A 163 -22.41 3.15 17.40
C GLY A 163 -21.38 2.26 18.09
N THR A 164 -21.72 1.84 19.31
CA THR A 164 -20.79 1.22 20.28
C THR A 164 -20.95 -0.30 20.43
N SER A 165 -21.97 -0.93 19.81
CA SER A 165 -22.06 -2.40 19.86
C SER A 165 -20.92 -3.03 19.04
N THR A 166 -20.51 -4.23 19.42
CA THR A 166 -19.38 -4.95 18.82
C THR A 166 -19.48 -5.02 17.29
N GLU A 167 -20.65 -5.34 16.78
CA GLU A 167 -20.93 -5.42 15.33
C GLU A 167 -20.82 -4.05 14.65
N ARG A 168 -21.38 -3.01 15.31
CA ARG A 168 -21.33 -1.63 14.80
C ARG A 168 -19.92 -1.07 14.81
N ILE A 169 -19.09 -1.45 15.78
CA ILE A 169 -17.68 -1.07 15.81
C ILE A 169 -16.96 -1.67 14.60
N VAL A 170 -17.14 -2.97 14.30
CA VAL A 170 -16.55 -3.60 13.10
C VAL A 170 -17.02 -2.89 11.83
N LEU A 171 -18.33 -2.64 11.70
CA LEU A 171 -18.88 -1.90 10.57
C LEU A 171 -18.31 -0.48 10.46
N GLY A 172 -18.17 0.20 11.59
CA GLY A 172 -17.55 1.52 11.67
C GLY A 172 -16.10 1.53 11.15
N PHE A 173 -15.32 0.55 11.58
CA PHE A 173 -13.95 0.37 11.05
C PHE A 173 -13.94 0.08 9.56
N MET A 174 -14.84 -0.76 9.07
CA MET A 174 -14.93 -1.07 7.65
C MET A 174 -15.28 0.16 6.81
N ILE A 175 -16.32 0.92 7.20
CA ILE A 175 -16.75 2.13 6.48
C ILE A 175 -15.67 3.21 6.56
N ALA A 176 -15.08 3.45 7.73
CA ALA A 176 -14.02 4.43 7.90
C ALA A 176 -12.78 4.08 7.05
N THR A 177 -12.35 2.82 7.09
CA THR A 177 -11.21 2.34 6.30
C THR A 177 -11.48 2.46 4.81
N GLY A 178 -12.64 2.01 4.35
CA GLY A 178 -13.01 2.11 2.94
C GLY A 178 -13.09 3.54 2.44
N PHE A 179 -13.70 4.43 3.22
CA PHE A 179 -13.78 5.85 2.88
C PHE A 179 -12.38 6.51 2.79
N LEU A 180 -11.50 6.24 3.74
CA LEU A 180 -10.14 6.77 3.72
C LEU A 180 -9.33 6.21 2.56
N SER A 181 -9.49 4.93 2.24
CA SER A 181 -8.79 4.26 1.17
C SER A 181 -9.20 4.74 -0.24
N MET A 182 -10.29 5.47 -0.37
CA MET A 182 -10.64 6.16 -1.61
C MET A 182 -9.64 7.28 -1.96
N TRP A 183 -9.00 7.86 -0.95
CA TRP A 183 -8.15 9.06 -1.08
C TRP A 183 -6.69 8.81 -0.76
N ILE A 184 -6.40 7.76 -0.01
CA ILE A 184 -5.07 7.37 0.46
C ILE A 184 -4.83 5.93 -0.01
N SER A 185 -3.58 5.55 -0.27
CA SER A 185 -3.26 4.17 -0.68
C SER A 185 -3.78 3.14 0.33
N ASN A 186 -4.21 1.97 -0.17
CA ASN A 186 -4.75 0.87 0.66
C ASN A 186 -3.82 0.48 1.79
N THR A 187 -2.52 0.37 1.48
CA THR A 187 -1.49 0.00 2.46
C THR A 187 -1.36 1.05 3.56
N ALA A 188 -1.27 2.33 3.19
CA ALA A 188 -1.16 3.41 4.18
C ALA A 188 -2.41 3.49 5.05
N THR A 189 -3.61 3.33 4.47
CA THR A 189 -4.86 3.30 5.21
C THR A 189 -4.91 2.13 6.18
N ALA A 190 -4.58 0.92 5.74
CA ALA A 190 -4.54 -0.25 6.60
C ALA A 190 -3.54 -0.09 7.75
N MET A 191 -2.31 0.36 7.45
CA MET A 191 -1.28 0.60 8.47
C MET A 191 -1.69 1.64 9.52
N MET A 192 -2.49 2.62 9.15
CA MET A 192 -3.00 3.63 10.09
C MET A 192 -4.18 3.11 10.92
N MET A 193 -5.05 2.28 10.33
CA MET A 193 -6.23 1.77 11.01
C MET A 193 -5.95 0.62 11.97
N VAL A 194 -4.91 -0.20 11.69
CA VAL A 194 -4.51 -1.34 12.52
C VAL A 194 -4.20 -0.94 13.97
N PRO A 195 -3.36 0.07 14.27
CA PRO A 195 -3.11 0.50 15.65
C PRO A 195 -4.39 0.99 16.37
N ILE A 196 -5.29 1.66 15.65
CA ILE A 196 -6.58 2.12 16.21
C ILE A 196 -7.45 0.90 16.52
N GLY A 197 -7.51 -0.06 15.61
CA GLY A 197 -8.24 -1.32 15.79
C GLY A 197 -7.72 -2.12 16.98
N LEU A 198 -6.40 -2.24 17.12
CA LEU A 198 -5.76 -2.92 18.26
C LEU A 198 -6.12 -2.22 19.59
N ALA A 199 -6.07 -0.90 19.65
CA ALA A 199 -6.42 -0.15 20.86
C ALA A 199 -7.89 -0.42 21.27
N VAL A 200 -8.81 -0.47 20.31
CA VAL A 200 -10.22 -0.78 20.58
C VAL A 200 -10.40 -2.24 21.00
N ILE A 201 -9.71 -3.19 20.36
CA ILE A 201 -9.75 -4.60 20.76
C ILE A 201 -9.30 -4.76 22.22
N TYR A 202 -8.18 -4.13 22.62
CA TYR A 202 -7.70 -4.16 23.99
C TYR A 202 -8.71 -3.54 24.97
N GLN A 203 -9.29 -2.38 24.64
CA GLN A 203 -10.24 -1.70 25.49
C GLN A 203 -11.53 -2.51 25.71
N VAL A 204 -12.06 -3.11 24.63
CA VAL A 204 -13.26 -3.96 24.72
C VAL A 204 -12.96 -5.22 25.52
N SER A 205 -11.78 -5.82 25.35
CA SER A 205 -11.40 -7.02 26.09
C SER A 205 -11.22 -6.77 27.60
N GLU A 206 -10.77 -5.58 27.97
CA GLU A 206 -10.59 -5.20 29.36
C GLU A 206 -11.93 -4.91 30.07
N GLN A 207 -12.90 -4.32 29.34
CA GLN A 207 -14.23 -4.02 29.89
C GLN A 207 -15.09 -5.27 30.10
N LEU A 208 -14.91 -6.32 29.31
CA LEU A 208 -15.75 -7.51 29.37
C LEU A 208 -15.25 -8.55 30.40
N ASP A 209 -14.23 -8.25 31.20
CA ASP A 209 -13.63 -9.15 32.22
C ASP A 209 -13.45 -10.60 31.74
N MET A 210 -13.01 -10.75 30.48
CA MET A 210 -13.05 -11.97 29.71
C MET A 210 -11.91 -12.94 30.06
N LYS A 211 -11.75 -13.27 31.35
CA LYS A 211 -10.89 -14.38 31.78
C LYS A 211 -11.40 -15.76 31.34
N GLN A 212 -12.63 -15.88 30.85
CA GLN A 212 -13.24 -17.16 30.44
C GLN A 212 -13.57 -17.32 28.93
N GLU A 213 -13.52 -16.26 28.10
CA GLU A 213 -13.94 -16.35 26.70
C GLU A 213 -12.86 -15.89 25.68
N GLY A 214 -11.67 -16.46 25.78
CA GLY A 214 -10.59 -16.17 24.83
C GLY A 214 -10.96 -16.34 23.34
N MET A 215 -12.02 -17.10 23.04
CA MET A 215 -12.46 -17.34 21.67
C MET A 215 -13.31 -16.21 21.07
N ALA A 216 -14.20 -15.57 21.86
CA ALA A 216 -15.02 -14.44 21.38
C ALA A 216 -14.15 -13.19 21.14
N GLN A 217 -13.18 -12.92 22.02
CA GLN A 217 -12.19 -11.87 21.84
C GLN A 217 -11.34 -12.11 20.59
N PHE A 218 -10.96 -13.35 20.33
CA PHE A 218 -10.20 -13.73 19.16
C PHE A 218 -10.98 -13.51 17.86
N ASN A 219 -12.30 -13.79 17.85
CA ASN A 219 -13.17 -13.61 16.70
C ASN A 219 -13.46 -12.10 16.43
N PHE A 220 -13.67 -11.29 17.47
CA PHE A 220 -13.81 -9.84 17.34
C PHE A 220 -12.54 -9.19 16.79
N GLY A 221 -11.37 -9.54 17.33
CA GLY A 221 -10.09 -9.04 16.85
C GLY A 221 -9.85 -9.42 15.38
N LYS A 222 -10.13 -10.67 15.00
CA LYS A 222 -10.07 -11.12 13.60
C LYS A 222 -11.01 -10.33 12.71
N ALA A 223 -12.25 -10.12 13.13
CA ALA A 223 -13.25 -9.38 12.35
C ALA A 223 -12.80 -7.94 12.08
N ILE A 224 -12.27 -7.24 13.08
CA ILE A 224 -11.70 -5.88 12.88
C ILE A 224 -10.52 -5.92 11.92
N MET A 225 -9.55 -6.83 12.11
CA MET A 225 -8.35 -6.87 11.27
C MET A 225 -8.67 -7.24 9.82
N LEU A 226 -9.51 -8.24 9.60
CA LEU A 226 -9.97 -8.62 8.26
C LEU A 226 -10.85 -7.53 7.65
N GLY A 227 -11.72 -6.91 8.46
CA GLY A 227 -12.55 -5.78 8.06
C GLY A 227 -11.69 -4.62 7.54
N ILE A 228 -10.64 -4.23 8.26
CA ILE A 228 -9.68 -3.20 7.81
C ILE A 228 -9.02 -3.61 6.49
N ALA A 229 -8.49 -4.83 6.39
CA ALA A 229 -7.74 -5.29 5.22
C ALA A 229 -8.60 -5.32 3.94
N TYR A 230 -9.78 -5.94 4.02
CA TYR A 230 -10.70 -6.00 2.87
C TYR A 230 -11.28 -4.64 2.52
N SER A 231 -11.65 -3.85 3.54
CA SER A 231 -12.22 -2.51 3.30
C SER A 231 -11.22 -1.55 2.68
N ALA A 232 -9.93 -1.64 3.05
CA ALA A 232 -8.89 -0.87 2.39
C ALA A 232 -8.79 -1.20 0.89
N SER A 233 -8.82 -2.48 0.55
CA SER A 233 -8.75 -2.92 -0.85
C SER A 233 -10.00 -2.55 -1.65
N ILE A 234 -11.20 -2.76 -1.08
CA ILE A 234 -12.48 -2.43 -1.72
C ILE A 234 -12.63 -0.92 -1.89
N GLY A 235 -12.32 -0.14 -0.85
CA GLY A 235 -12.39 1.33 -0.89
C GLY A 235 -11.50 1.95 -1.97
N GLY A 236 -10.30 1.39 -2.16
CA GLY A 236 -9.38 1.84 -3.20
C GLY A 236 -9.92 1.75 -4.63
N LEU A 237 -10.92 0.91 -4.90
CA LEU A 237 -11.56 0.81 -6.22
C LEU A 237 -12.47 2.00 -6.54
N ALA A 238 -12.94 2.74 -5.54
CA ALA A 238 -13.94 3.78 -5.72
C ALA A 238 -13.46 5.00 -6.51
N THR A 239 -12.17 5.32 -6.46
CA THR A 239 -11.59 6.47 -7.15
C THR A 239 -10.38 6.10 -8.00
N LEU A 240 -10.00 6.95 -8.95
CA LEU A 240 -8.80 6.74 -9.76
C LEU A 240 -7.53 6.73 -8.92
N ILE A 241 -7.44 7.56 -7.88
CA ILE A 241 -6.24 7.72 -7.05
C ILE A 241 -6.18 6.73 -5.87
N GLY A 242 -7.27 6.00 -5.58
CA GLY A 242 -7.33 5.08 -4.46
C GLY A 242 -6.36 3.91 -4.60
N THR A 243 -6.14 3.42 -5.82
CA THR A 243 -5.15 2.37 -6.10
C THR A 243 -4.52 2.54 -7.48
N PRO A 244 -3.19 2.32 -7.63
CA PRO A 244 -2.48 2.49 -8.90
C PRO A 244 -3.08 1.75 -10.11
N PRO A 245 -3.58 0.50 -10.00
CA PRO A 245 -4.19 -0.20 -11.12
C PRO A 245 -5.33 0.55 -11.80
N ASN A 246 -6.13 1.32 -11.06
CA ASN A 246 -7.25 2.08 -11.62
C ASN A 246 -6.76 3.12 -12.64
N THR A 247 -5.70 3.82 -12.29
CA THR A 247 -5.15 4.88 -13.13
C THR A 247 -4.36 4.31 -14.30
N ILE A 248 -3.64 3.22 -14.09
CA ILE A 248 -2.98 2.49 -15.18
C ILE A 248 -4.01 2.03 -16.19
N PHE A 249 -5.13 1.46 -15.73
CA PHE A 249 -6.23 1.07 -16.61
C PHE A 249 -6.78 2.26 -17.42
N ALA A 250 -7.03 3.39 -16.76
CA ALA A 250 -7.52 4.60 -17.43
C ALA A 250 -6.52 5.12 -18.47
N ALA A 251 -5.22 5.10 -18.18
CA ALA A 251 -4.17 5.49 -19.11
C ALA A 251 -4.09 4.55 -20.31
N VAL A 252 -4.11 3.24 -20.11
CA VAL A 252 -4.08 2.23 -21.17
C VAL A 252 -5.32 2.33 -22.07
N VAL A 253 -6.50 2.55 -21.50
CA VAL A 253 -7.74 2.73 -22.28
C VAL A 253 -7.67 3.99 -23.14
N ASN A 254 -7.10 5.07 -22.59
CA ASN A 254 -6.91 6.29 -23.37
C ASN A 254 -5.91 6.09 -24.52
N GLU A 255 -4.80 5.40 -24.25
CA GLU A 255 -3.77 5.14 -25.27
C GLU A 255 -4.25 4.22 -26.38
N LEU A 256 -4.96 3.13 -26.05
CA LEU A 256 -5.39 2.12 -27.03
C LEU A 256 -6.67 2.50 -27.77
N TYR A 257 -7.59 3.20 -27.11
CA TYR A 257 -8.94 3.46 -27.63
C TYR A 257 -9.27 4.94 -27.79
N GLY A 258 -8.40 5.84 -27.36
CA GLY A 258 -8.66 7.29 -27.36
C GLY A 258 -9.79 7.70 -26.42
N ILE A 259 -10.16 6.85 -25.43
CA ILE A 259 -11.24 7.12 -24.49
C ILE A 259 -10.68 7.70 -23.21
N GLU A 260 -10.93 8.97 -22.97
CA GLU A 260 -10.54 9.63 -21.73
C GLU A 260 -11.51 9.27 -20.58
N ILE A 261 -10.98 8.68 -19.51
CA ILE A 261 -11.71 8.35 -18.29
C ILE A 261 -11.39 9.40 -17.25
N SER A 262 -12.25 10.40 -17.09
CA SER A 262 -12.11 11.43 -16.08
C SER A 262 -12.34 10.85 -14.66
N PHE A 263 -11.82 11.55 -13.64
CA PHE A 263 -11.99 11.19 -12.24
C PHE A 263 -13.47 11.00 -11.85
N ALA A 264 -14.34 11.91 -12.27
CA ALA A 264 -15.77 11.83 -11.99
C ALA A 264 -16.44 10.64 -12.70
N ARG A 265 -16.05 10.37 -13.95
CA ARG A 265 -16.57 9.23 -14.72
C ARG A 265 -16.18 7.90 -14.09
N TRP A 266 -14.97 7.80 -13.57
CA TRP A 266 -14.55 6.62 -12.80
C TRP A 266 -15.41 6.45 -11.55
N MET A 267 -15.62 7.51 -10.75
CA MET A 267 -16.39 7.44 -9.52
C MET A 267 -17.85 7.03 -9.76
N MET A 268 -18.47 7.44 -10.88
CA MET A 268 -19.84 7.03 -11.23
C MET A 268 -19.99 5.51 -11.35
N PHE A 269 -18.94 4.80 -11.71
CA PHE A 269 -18.88 3.34 -11.76
C PHE A 269 -18.26 2.76 -10.47
N GLY A 270 -17.13 3.29 -10.04
CA GLY A 270 -16.32 2.77 -8.94
C GLY A 270 -17.04 2.82 -7.59
N VAL A 271 -17.76 3.93 -7.28
CA VAL A 271 -18.48 4.07 -6.00
C VAL A 271 -19.62 3.07 -5.88
N PRO A 272 -20.54 2.92 -6.86
CA PRO A 272 -21.58 1.88 -6.78
C PRO A 272 -21.02 0.47 -6.65
N LEU A 273 -19.95 0.15 -7.42
CA LEU A 273 -19.27 -1.14 -7.32
C LEU A 273 -18.70 -1.38 -5.92
N THR A 274 -18.04 -0.38 -5.35
CA THR A 274 -17.50 -0.42 -3.99
C THR A 274 -18.60 -0.67 -2.96
N VAL A 275 -19.73 0.03 -3.06
CA VAL A 275 -20.88 -0.17 -2.16
C VAL A 275 -21.42 -1.59 -2.26
N LEU A 276 -21.58 -2.13 -3.47
CA LEU A 276 -22.00 -3.52 -3.67
C LEU A 276 -21.05 -4.53 -3.05
N LEU A 277 -19.74 -4.31 -3.21
CA LEU A 277 -18.71 -5.17 -2.60
C LEU A 277 -18.71 -5.07 -1.07
N PHE A 278 -18.97 -3.89 -0.50
CA PHE A 278 -19.12 -3.73 0.95
C PHE A 278 -20.35 -4.49 1.47
N ILE A 279 -21.48 -4.38 0.80
CA ILE A 279 -22.69 -5.14 1.16
C ILE A 279 -22.40 -6.65 1.11
N ARG A 280 -21.74 -7.10 0.05
CA ARG A 280 -21.36 -8.52 -0.07
C ARG A 280 -20.42 -8.96 1.05
N LEU A 281 -19.42 -8.13 1.38
CA LEU A 281 -18.50 -8.41 2.47
C LEU A 281 -19.18 -8.49 3.84
N LEU A 282 -20.25 -7.70 4.07
CA LEU A 282 -21.04 -7.75 5.30
C LEU A 282 -21.93 -8.99 5.39
N VAL A 283 -22.44 -9.49 4.25
CA VAL A 283 -23.32 -10.67 4.19
C VAL A 283 -22.53 -11.97 4.36
N LEU A 284 -21.32 -12.06 3.81
CA LEU A 284 -20.49 -13.28 3.85
C LEU A 284 -20.19 -13.83 5.26
N PRO A 285 -19.90 -13.03 6.30
CA PRO A 285 -19.74 -13.53 7.66
C PRO A 285 -21.04 -14.05 8.27
N CYS A 286 -22.21 -13.51 7.84
CA CYS A 286 -23.51 -13.97 8.32
C CYS A 286 -23.89 -15.36 7.76
N GLU A 287 -23.50 -15.68 6.52
CA GLU A 287 -23.78 -16.97 5.90
C GLU A 287 -22.84 -18.10 6.43
N ASN A 288 -21.66 -17.77 6.93
CA ASN A 288 -20.65 -18.75 7.37
C ASN A 288 -20.63 -19.01 8.88
N GLY A 289 -21.71 -18.74 9.62
CA GLY A 289 -21.88 -19.16 11.01
C GLY A 289 -21.09 -18.37 12.05
N ILE A 290 -20.38 -17.28 11.67
CA ILE A 290 -19.75 -16.36 12.62
C ILE A 290 -20.82 -15.55 13.38
N SER A 291 -22.00 -15.36 12.77
CA SER A 291 -23.14 -14.68 13.38
C SER A 291 -23.87 -15.51 14.44
N ASP A 292 -23.91 -16.84 14.31
CA ASP A 292 -24.59 -17.71 15.28
C ASP A 292 -23.95 -17.66 16.67
N GLU A 293 -22.62 -17.47 16.74
CA GLU A 293 -21.92 -17.29 18.01
C GLU A 293 -22.11 -15.87 18.59
N CYS A 294 -22.13 -14.83 17.75
CA CYS A 294 -22.44 -13.47 18.20
C CYS A 294 -23.91 -13.34 18.68
N GLU A 295 -24.84 -13.99 17.99
CA GLU A 295 -26.27 -13.98 18.38
C GLU A 295 -26.53 -14.80 19.66
N ARG A 296 -25.83 -15.91 19.86
CA ARG A 296 -25.89 -16.71 21.10
C ARG A 296 -25.32 -15.92 22.29
N THR A 297 -24.27 -15.15 22.08
CA THR A 297 -23.68 -14.30 23.13
C THR A 297 -24.62 -13.15 23.47
N ALA A 298 -25.23 -12.49 22.48
CA ALA A 298 -26.19 -11.43 22.69
C ALA A 298 -27.54 -11.88 23.31
N ARG A 299 -27.97 -13.14 23.10
CA ARG A 299 -29.15 -13.74 23.78
C ARG A 299 -28.83 -14.08 25.22
N ARG A 300 -27.61 -14.58 25.53
CA ARG A 300 -27.18 -14.82 26.91
C ARG A 300 -27.11 -13.55 27.75
N GLU A 301 -26.73 -12.40 27.17
CA GLU A 301 -26.73 -11.12 27.85
C GLU A 301 -28.16 -10.56 28.11
N ARG A 302 -29.14 -10.96 27.34
CA ARG A 302 -30.55 -10.57 27.52
C ARG A 302 -31.32 -11.45 28.50
N GLY A 303 -30.73 -12.54 29.01
CA GLY A 303 -31.36 -13.36 30.04
C GLY A 303 -32.55 -14.19 29.54
N ASP A 304 -32.66 -14.47 28.23
CA ASP A 304 -33.65 -15.36 27.63
C ASP A 304 -33.12 -16.78 27.43
#